data_62e92e05890a350c25c9c73edb6b915f
#
_entry.id   62e92e05890a350c25c9c73edb6b915f
#
_cell.length_a   1.000
_cell.length_b   1.000
_cell.length_c   1.000
_cell.angle_alpha   90.00
_cell.angle_beta   90.00
_cell.angle_gamma   90.00
#
_symmetry.space_group_name_H-M   'P 1'
#
loop_
_entity.id
_entity.type
_entity.pdbx_description
1 polymer ?
#
loop_
_entity_poly.entity_id
_entity_poly.type
_entity_poly.pdbx_seq_one_letter_code
_entity_poly.pdbx_strand_id
1 'polypeptide(L)'
;MISPLKNKDSFHEILNSEPFFLLVKPTQSIYTNSIESDLVEQEIELLIKAGFINIEISWSNNENWLNYVSNLRLKFPKLNLGSASIRNKKSIDDSIKTGCNYSMMRGWDRDLLNYSNSKNHLLIPGIKHLKDLKQAIELNCKIIKVYPVKDNIELINISQYKNINFIAAGGLSISDIPLYKSLGYKAIVIGDMGFKNNKIDPKIYEWLRRRSN
;
A
#
# COMPACT_ATOMS: atom_id res chain seq x y z
N MET A 1 11.90 18.86 -10.75
CA MET A 1 10.56 18.29 -10.48
C MET A 1 10.55 16.87 -11.02
N ILE A 2 10.63 15.87 -10.14
CA ILE A 2 10.50 14.46 -10.54
C ILE A 2 9.01 14.24 -10.73
N SER A 3 8.60 13.97 -12.00
CA SER A 3 7.21 13.62 -12.32
C SER A 3 6.79 12.42 -11.46
N PRO A 4 5.63 12.46 -10.76
CA PRO A 4 5.11 11.28 -10.09
C PRO A 4 4.98 10.16 -11.12
N LEU A 5 5.24 8.92 -10.69
CA LEU A 5 5.14 7.71 -11.49
C LEU A 5 3.80 7.71 -12.26
N LYS A 6 3.82 8.14 -13.51
CA LYS A 6 2.61 8.36 -14.32
C LYS A 6 2.08 7.10 -15.01
N ASN A 7 2.67 5.91 -14.72
CA ASN A 7 2.34 4.71 -15.50
C ASN A 7 2.06 3.49 -14.63
N LYS A 8 1.00 2.77 -15.00
CA LYS A 8 0.71 1.42 -14.49
C LYS A 8 1.91 0.48 -14.65
N ASP A 9 2.73 0.69 -15.66
CA ASP A 9 3.93 -0.09 -15.95
C ASP A 9 4.99 0.05 -14.85
N SER A 10 5.21 1.26 -14.33
CA SER A 10 6.17 1.49 -13.24
C SER A 10 5.76 0.84 -11.90
N PHE A 11 4.44 0.66 -11.66
CA PHE A 11 3.98 -0.07 -10.47
C PHE A 11 4.22 -1.57 -10.58
N HIS A 12 4.20 -2.14 -11.79
CA HIS A 12 4.60 -3.52 -12.03
C HIS A 12 6.09 -3.76 -11.72
N GLU A 13 6.96 -2.80 -12.05
CA GLU A 13 8.38 -2.86 -11.69
C GLU A 13 8.57 -2.88 -10.16
N ILE A 14 7.81 -2.04 -9.44
CA ILE A 14 7.82 -2.02 -7.97
C ILE A 14 7.40 -3.37 -7.40
N LEU A 15 6.33 -3.98 -7.89
CA LEU A 15 5.87 -5.30 -7.44
C LEU A 15 6.90 -6.41 -7.70
N ASN A 16 7.74 -6.25 -8.72
CA ASN A 16 8.81 -7.21 -9.02
C ASN A 16 10.06 -6.99 -8.16
N SER A 17 10.33 -5.75 -7.75
CA SER A 17 11.52 -5.42 -6.94
C SER A 17 11.28 -5.60 -5.44
N GLU A 18 10.07 -5.36 -4.96
CA GLU A 18 9.74 -5.33 -3.53
C GLU A 18 8.55 -6.24 -3.21
N PRO A 19 8.74 -7.28 -2.37
CA PRO A 19 7.68 -8.22 -2.04
C PRO A 19 6.74 -7.72 -0.95
N PHE A 20 6.86 -6.48 -0.48
CA PHE A 20 5.94 -5.92 0.51
C PHE A 20 5.80 -4.40 0.45
N PHE A 21 4.70 -3.92 1.00
CA PHE A 21 4.40 -2.54 1.33
C PHE A 21 4.26 -2.41 2.84
N LEU A 22 4.77 -1.34 3.42
CA LEU A 22 4.57 -1.04 4.84
C LEU A 22 3.46 -0.02 4.99
N LEU A 23 2.38 -0.40 5.68
CA LEU A 23 1.23 0.46 5.93
C LEU A 23 1.32 1.12 7.29
N VAL A 24 1.53 2.42 7.30
CA VAL A 24 1.42 3.28 8.48
C VAL A 24 -0.04 3.65 8.67
N LYS A 25 -0.55 3.46 9.89
CA LYS A 25 -1.89 3.89 10.31
C LYS A 25 -1.74 5.05 11.30
N PRO A 26 -1.80 6.30 10.84
CA PRO A 26 -1.64 7.43 11.73
C PRO A 26 -2.71 7.45 12.83
N THR A 27 -2.28 7.62 14.08
CA THR A 27 -3.17 7.89 15.22
C THR A 27 -3.52 9.37 15.24
N GLN A 28 -4.51 9.76 16.05
CA GLN A 28 -4.87 11.18 16.22
C GLN A 28 -3.67 12.00 16.71
N SER A 29 -2.85 11.45 17.59
CA SER A 29 -1.67 12.11 18.16
C SER A 29 -0.60 12.44 17.11
N ILE A 30 -0.42 11.62 16.07
CA ILE A 30 0.52 11.93 14.96
C ILE A 30 0.19 13.26 14.29
N TYR A 31 -1.10 13.63 14.20
CA TYR A 31 -1.52 14.87 13.58
C TYR A 31 -1.38 16.12 14.45
N THR A 32 -1.30 15.93 15.77
CA THR A 32 -1.32 17.02 16.77
C THR A 32 -0.05 17.12 17.58
N ASN A 33 0.76 16.08 17.61
CA ASN A 33 1.98 15.98 18.39
C ASN A 33 3.20 15.86 17.46
N SER A 34 4.02 16.91 17.42
CA SER A 34 5.24 16.95 16.59
C SER A 34 6.20 15.80 16.93
N ILE A 35 6.33 15.43 18.21
CA ILE A 35 7.25 14.37 18.64
C ILE A 35 6.86 13.01 18.03
N GLU A 36 5.56 12.67 18.01
CA GLU A 36 5.11 11.40 17.41
C GLU A 36 5.25 11.42 15.88
N SER A 37 4.97 12.56 15.25
CA SER A 37 5.21 12.76 13.82
C SER A 37 6.70 12.56 13.50
N ASP A 38 7.59 13.20 14.27
CA ASP A 38 9.04 13.09 14.08
C ASP A 38 9.56 11.66 14.27
N LEU A 39 9.00 10.88 15.20
CA LEU A 39 9.37 9.47 15.38
C LEU A 39 9.02 8.62 14.15
N VAL A 40 7.83 8.80 13.60
CA VAL A 40 7.43 8.09 12.37
C VAL A 40 8.30 8.49 11.18
N GLU A 41 8.63 9.77 11.07
CA GLU A 41 9.50 10.29 10.02
C GLU A 41 10.93 9.73 10.13
N GLN A 42 11.47 9.62 11.35
CA GLN A 42 12.78 9.00 11.61
C GLN A 42 12.79 7.51 11.18
N GLU A 43 11.74 6.77 11.51
CA GLU A 43 11.62 5.36 11.10
C GLU A 43 11.54 5.24 9.55
N ILE A 44 10.81 6.14 8.88
CA ILE A 44 10.76 6.20 7.42
C ILE A 44 12.14 6.52 6.83
N GLU A 45 12.87 7.46 7.42
CA GLU A 45 14.23 7.80 6.99
C GLU A 45 15.19 6.62 7.11
N LEU A 46 15.10 5.86 8.20
CA LEU A 46 15.89 4.64 8.39
C LEU A 46 15.56 3.57 7.34
N LEU A 47 14.29 3.40 6.97
CA LEU A 47 13.89 2.49 5.88
C LEU A 47 14.49 2.93 4.54
N ILE A 48 14.43 4.23 4.23
CA ILE A 48 15.01 4.78 2.99
C ILE A 48 16.52 4.52 2.95
N LYS A 49 17.23 4.73 4.07
CA LYS A 49 18.66 4.41 4.18
C LYS A 49 18.95 2.92 3.98
N ALA A 50 18.01 2.06 4.37
CA ALA A 50 18.06 0.61 4.11
C ALA A 50 17.62 0.21 2.70
N GLY A 51 17.32 1.17 1.81
CA GLY A 51 16.92 0.96 0.43
C GLY A 51 15.46 0.60 0.23
N PHE A 52 14.59 0.79 1.24
CA PHE A 52 13.16 0.52 1.15
C PHE A 52 12.35 1.80 1.00
N ILE A 53 11.43 1.83 0.02
CA ILE A 53 10.69 3.05 -0.34
C ILE A 53 9.16 2.87 -0.42
N ASN A 54 8.62 1.66 -0.25
CA ASN A 54 7.18 1.38 -0.47
C ASN A 54 6.36 1.60 0.81
N ILE A 55 5.95 2.83 1.03
CA ILE A 55 5.19 3.24 2.23
C ILE A 55 3.76 3.62 1.84
N GLU A 56 2.79 3.08 2.57
CA GLU A 56 1.39 3.47 2.50
C GLU A 56 0.97 4.21 3.76
N ILE A 57 0.19 5.27 3.60
CA ILE A 57 -0.45 5.97 4.72
C ILE A 57 -1.95 5.69 4.66
N SER A 58 -2.50 5.13 5.74
CA SER A 58 -3.94 4.91 5.82
C SER A 58 -4.68 6.24 5.78
N TRP A 59 -5.59 6.38 4.81
CA TRP A 59 -6.43 7.57 4.73
C TRP A 59 -7.40 7.64 5.91
N SER A 60 -7.56 8.83 6.44
CA SER A 60 -8.57 9.17 7.44
C SER A 60 -9.27 10.48 7.06
N ASN A 61 -10.48 10.70 7.55
CA ASN A 61 -11.20 11.95 7.34
C ASN A 61 -10.75 13.06 8.31
N ASN A 62 -9.57 12.94 8.89
CA ASN A 62 -8.96 13.97 9.73
C ASN A 62 -8.53 15.15 8.86
N GLU A 63 -8.83 16.39 9.27
CA GLU A 63 -8.48 17.60 8.55
C GLU A 63 -6.96 17.77 8.35
N ASN A 64 -6.15 17.28 9.28
CA ASN A 64 -4.70 17.36 9.23
C ASN A 64 -4.05 16.26 8.38
N TRP A 65 -4.82 15.27 7.88
CA TRP A 65 -4.28 14.19 7.06
C TRP A 65 -3.57 14.70 5.80
N LEU A 66 -4.18 15.68 5.13
CA LEU A 66 -3.62 16.31 3.93
C LEU A 66 -2.26 16.95 4.22
N ASN A 67 -2.17 17.75 5.28
CA ASN A 67 -0.93 18.43 5.66
C ASN A 67 0.15 17.42 6.02
N TYR A 68 -0.18 16.42 6.82
CA TYR A 68 0.76 15.37 7.22
C TYR A 68 1.35 14.63 6.02
N VAL A 69 0.50 14.14 5.11
CA VAL A 69 0.97 13.36 3.94
C VAL A 69 1.70 14.24 2.92
N SER A 70 1.27 15.50 2.75
CA SER A 70 1.99 16.46 1.91
C SER A 70 3.40 16.76 2.44
N ASN A 71 3.54 16.90 3.76
CA ASN A 71 4.86 17.10 4.39
C ASN A 71 5.75 15.87 4.22
N LEU A 72 5.21 14.66 4.39
CA LEU A 72 5.96 13.42 4.10
C LEU A 72 6.43 13.38 2.64
N ARG A 73 5.57 13.75 1.68
CA ARG A 73 5.93 13.81 0.25
C ARG A 73 7.04 14.82 -0.01
N LEU A 74 6.97 16.00 0.61
CA LEU A 74 8.00 17.04 0.46
C LEU A 74 9.35 16.59 1.06
N LYS A 75 9.31 16.01 2.25
CA LYS A 75 10.51 15.55 2.97
C LYS A 75 11.17 14.35 2.30
N PHE A 76 10.36 13.44 1.77
CA PHE A 76 10.83 12.18 1.17
C PHE A 76 10.33 12.01 -0.29
N PRO A 77 10.84 12.81 -1.24
CA PRO A 77 10.34 12.82 -2.61
C PRO A 77 10.56 11.50 -3.38
N LYS A 78 11.51 10.68 -2.92
CA LYS A 78 11.81 9.37 -3.54
C LYS A 78 10.90 8.24 -3.09
N LEU A 79 10.06 8.44 -2.06
CA LEU A 79 9.12 7.41 -1.62
C LEU A 79 8.16 7.02 -2.75
N ASN A 80 7.94 5.73 -2.90
CA ASN A 80 6.75 5.20 -3.54
C ASN A 80 5.60 5.29 -2.51
N LEU A 81 5.07 6.52 -2.36
CA LEU A 81 4.07 6.84 -1.36
C LEU A 81 2.68 6.48 -1.87
N GLY A 82 2.03 5.57 -1.18
CA GLY A 82 0.65 5.20 -1.43
C GLY A 82 -0.31 5.68 -0.34
N SER A 83 -1.59 5.72 -0.65
CA SER A 83 -2.66 5.86 0.33
C SER A 83 -3.47 4.58 0.42
N ALA A 84 -3.79 4.14 1.62
CA ALA A 84 -4.60 2.95 1.85
C ALA A 84 -5.97 3.30 2.46
N SER A 85 -6.83 2.30 2.64
CA SER A 85 -8.15 2.45 3.24
C SER A 85 -9.11 3.35 2.45
N ILE A 86 -8.92 3.45 1.14
CA ILE A 86 -9.78 4.23 0.25
C ILE A 86 -11.20 3.68 0.26
N ARG A 87 -12.21 4.57 0.43
CA ARG A 87 -13.62 4.19 0.59
C ARG A 87 -14.64 5.21 0.05
N ASN A 88 -14.18 6.36 -0.46
CA ASN A 88 -15.04 7.38 -1.06
C ASN A 88 -14.24 8.29 -2.01
N LYS A 89 -14.91 9.11 -2.80
CA LYS A 89 -14.29 10.03 -3.77
C LYS A 89 -13.33 11.01 -3.09
N LYS A 90 -13.70 11.55 -1.92
CA LYS A 90 -12.84 12.46 -1.16
C LYS A 90 -11.48 11.84 -0.85
N SER A 91 -11.45 10.55 -0.46
CA SER A 91 -10.18 9.87 -0.18
C SER A 91 -9.27 9.73 -1.41
N ILE A 92 -9.84 9.64 -2.61
CA ILE A 92 -9.09 9.66 -3.88
C ILE A 92 -8.56 11.07 -4.15
N ASP A 93 -9.41 12.08 -4.05
CA ASP A 93 -9.01 13.47 -4.28
C ASP A 93 -7.92 13.93 -3.31
N ASP A 94 -8.03 13.57 -2.03
CA ASP A 94 -7.01 13.84 -1.02
C ASP A 94 -5.69 13.16 -1.36
N SER A 95 -5.72 11.91 -1.84
CA SER A 95 -4.52 11.17 -2.25
C SER A 95 -3.82 11.82 -3.45
N ILE A 96 -4.59 12.29 -4.43
CA ILE A 96 -4.06 13.01 -5.59
C ILE A 96 -3.42 14.33 -5.16
N LYS A 97 -4.12 15.11 -4.31
CA LYS A 97 -3.62 16.40 -3.80
C LYS A 97 -2.30 16.27 -3.04
N THR A 98 -2.13 15.21 -2.29
CA THR A 98 -0.90 14.95 -1.50
C THR A 98 0.22 14.34 -2.33
N GLY A 99 0.02 14.08 -3.62
CA GLY A 99 1.03 13.50 -4.50
C GLY A 99 1.31 12.02 -4.23
N CYS A 100 0.31 11.27 -3.73
CA CYS A 100 0.42 9.81 -3.66
C CYS A 100 0.55 9.21 -5.06
N ASN A 101 1.46 8.25 -5.21
CA ASN A 101 1.73 7.58 -6.48
C ASN A 101 0.58 6.65 -6.89
N TYR A 102 -0.09 6.06 -5.90
CA TYR A 102 -1.19 5.13 -6.05
C TYR A 102 -2.07 5.13 -4.80
N SER A 103 -3.20 4.45 -4.89
CA SER A 103 -4.10 4.22 -3.76
C SER A 103 -4.57 2.77 -3.72
N MET A 104 -4.91 2.25 -2.52
CA MET A 104 -5.51 0.94 -2.36
C MET A 104 -6.88 1.02 -1.70
N MET A 105 -7.88 0.45 -2.34
CA MET A 105 -9.22 0.33 -1.75
C MET A 105 -9.24 -0.64 -0.58
N ARG A 106 -10.13 -0.41 0.38
CA ARG A 106 -10.38 -1.37 1.46
C ARG A 106 -11.15 -2.59 0.97
N GLY A 107 -12.14 -2.37 0.11
CA GLY A 107 -12.99 -3.39 -0.50
C GLY A 107 -13.30 -3.04 -1.94
N TRP A 108 -14.19 -3.82 -2.57
CA TRP A 108 -14.62 -3.60 -3.94
C TRP A 108 -15.64 -2.46 -4.06
N ASP A 109 -15.39 -1.54 -4.97
CA ASP A 109 -16.32 -0.47 -5.36
C ASP A 109 -16.03 -0.06 -6.80
N ARG A 110 -16.98 -0.39 -7.71
CA ARG A 110 -16.87 -0.10 -9.15
C ARG A 110 -16.85 1.41 -9.43
N ASP A 111 -17.66 2.17 -8.73
CA ASP A 111 -17.82 3.61 -8.98
C ASP A 111 -16.57 4.38 -8.55
N LEU A 112 -15.95 3.97 -7.45
CA LEU A 112 -14.67 4.53 -7.03
C LEU A 112 -13.54 4.21 -8.02
N LEU A 113 -13.52 2.99 -8.57
CA LEU A 113 -12.54 2.63 -9.59
C LEU A 113 -12.70 3.48 -10.86
N ASN A 114 -13.94 3.63 -11.34
CA ASN A 114 -14.25 4.48 -12.50
C ASN A 114 -13.89 5.93 -12.23
N TYR A 115 -14.22 6.44 -11.04
CA TYR A 115 -13.87 7.80 -10.64
C TYR A 115 -12.35 8.01 -10.63
N SER A 116 -11.59 7.10 -10.04
CA SER A 116 -10.13 7.19 -10.02
C SER A 116 -9.51 7.15 -11.43
N ASN A 117 -10.04 6.27 -12.30
CA ASN A 117 -9.62 6.21 -13.70
C ASN A 117 -9.88 7.52 -14.43
N SER A 118 -11.02 8.19 -14.18
CA SER A 118 -11.33 9.50 -14.78
C SER A 118 -10.37 10.62 -14.32
N LYS A 119 -9.72 10.43 -13.17
CA LYS A 119 -8.69 11.33 -12.64
C LYS A 119 -7.25 10.91 -13.03
N ASN A 120 -7.10 9.86 -13.84
CA ASN A 120 -5.80 9.28 -14.20
C ASN A 120 -4.95 8.90 -12.96
N HIS A 121 -5.59 8.39 -11.90
CA HIS A 121 -4.94 7.95 -10.68
C HIS A 121 -5.04 6.43 -10.55
N LEU A 122 -3.92 5.78 -10.19
CA LEU A 122 -3.90 4.33 -10.00
C LEU A 122 -4.59 3.96 -8.68
N LEU A 123 -5.75 3.33 -8.78
CA LEU A 123 -6.48 2.77 -7.65
C LEU A 123 -6.49 1.25 -7.74
N ILE A 124 -5.88 0.58 -6.76
CA ILE A 124 -5.82 -0.87 -6.67
C ILE A 124 -7.07 -1.36 -5.93
N PRO A 125 -7.95 -2.13 -6.59
CA PRO A 125 -9.15 -2.63 -5.94
C PRO A 125 -8.84 -3.64 -4.85
N GLY A 126 -9.57 -3.56 -3.73
CA GLY A 126 -9.61 -4.59 -2.71
C GLY A 126 -10.75 -5.56 -3.00
N ILE A 127 -10.50 -6.86 -2.93
CA ILE A 127 -11.53 -7.88 -3.10
C ILE A 127 -11.60 -8.78 -1.87
N LYS A 128 -12.81 -9.28 -1.60
CA LYS A 128 -13.08 -10.25 -0.54
C LYS A 128 -13.71 -11.54 -1.09
N HIS A 129 -14.47 -11.43 -2.18
CA HIS A 129 -15.26 -12.55 -2.72
C HIS A 129 -14.92 -12.79 -4.19
N LEU A 130 -15.18 -14.02 -4.68
CA LEU A 130 -15.03 -14.35 -6.11
C LEU A 130 -15.87 -13.46 -7.02
N LYS A 131 -17.01 -12.96 -6.56
CA LYS A 131 -17.84 -11.99 -7.28
C LYS A 131 -17.08 -10.70 -7.56
N ASP A 132 -16.38 -10.18 -6.55
CA ASP A 132 -15.57 -8.96 -6.67
C ASP A 132 -14.44 -9.16 -7.67
N LEU A 133 -13.78 -10.34 -7.60
CA LEU A 133 -12.71 -10.70 -8.54
C LEU A 133 -13.20 -10.73 -9.97
N LYS A 134 -14.34 -11.37 -10.25
CA LYS A 134 -14.93 -11.41 -11.60
C LYS A 134 -15.17 -10.00 -12.13
N GLN A 135 -15.77 -9.12 -11.34
CA GLN A 135 -16.02 -7.73 -11.72
C GLN A 135 -14.72 -6.93 -11.95
N ALA A 136 -13.69 -7.16 -11.13
CA ALA A 136 -12.39 -6.52 -11.33
C ALA A 136 -11.73 -6.97 -12.65
N ILE A 137 -11.85 -8.24 -13.00
CA ILE A 137 -11.36 -8.79 -14.27
C ILE A 137 -12.10 -8.18 -15.46
N GLU A 138 -13.43 -8.09 -15.40
CA GLU A 138 -14.26 -7.44 -16.43
C GLU A 138 -13.84 -5.99 -16.68
N LEU A 139 -13.43 -5.28 -15.64
CA LEU A 139 -12.90 -3.91 -15.73
C LEU A 139 -11.38 -3.86 -16.04
N ASN A 140 -10.81 -5.00 -16.44
CA ASN A 140 -9.42 -5.11 -16.88
C ASN A 140 -8.39 -4.68 -15.82
N CYS A 141 -8.70 -4.90 -14.53
CA CYS A 141 -7.76 -4.66 -13.43
C CYS A 141 -6.59 -5.64 -13.52
N LYS A 142 -5.37 -5.12 -13.64
CA LYS A 142 -4.14 -5.93 -13.73
C LYS A 142 -3.45 -6.13 -12.36
N ILE A 143 -3.85 -5.36 -11.35
CA ILE A 143 -3.35 -5.44 -9.99
C ILE A 143 -4.56 -5.47 -9.07
N ILE A 144 -4.60 -6.45 -8.16
CA ILE A 144 -5.75 -6.67 -7.28
C ILE A 144 -5.23 -7.03 -5.89
N LYS A 145 -5.79 -6.39 -4.86
CA LYS A 145 -5.51 -6.70 -3.45
C LYS A 145 -6.58 -7.64 -2.89
N VAL A 146 -6.16 -8.75 -2.30
CA VAL A 146 -7.04 -9.66 -1.53
C VAL A 146 -7.01 -9.23 -0.06
N TYR A 147 -8.17 -8.84 0.50
CA TYR A 147 -8.27 -8.35 1.87
C TYR A 147 -9.64 -8.66 2.52
N PRO A 148 -9.68 -9.23 3.74
CA PRO A 148 -8.55 -9.84 4.45
C PRO A 148 -8.18 -11.19 3.82
N VAL A 149 -6.88 -11.41 3.56
CA VAL A 149 -6.43 -12.60 2.83
C VAL A 149 -6.57 -13.88 3.66
N LYS A 150 -6.34 -13.83 4.96
CA LYS A 150 -6.42 -15.00 5.85
C LYS A 150 -7.80 -15.66 5.85
N ASP A 151 -8.85 -14.87 5.68
CA ASP A 151 -10.23 -15.37 5.63
C ASP A 151 -10.61 -15.92 4.25
N ASN A 152 -9.77 -15.70 3.22
CA ASN A 152 -10.11 -15.94 1.81
C ASN A 152 -9.05 -16.74 1.06
N ILE A 153 -8.02 -17.25 1.73
CA ILE A 153 -6.87 -17.92 1.09
C ILE A 153 -7.28 -19.15 0.29
N GLU A 154 -8.30 -19.87 0.74
CA GLU A 154 -8.81 -21.07 0.08
C GLU A 154 -9.87 -20.77 -0.99
N LEU A 155 -10.48 -19.59 -0.96
CA LEU A 155 -11.60 -19.24 -1.83
C LEU A 155 -11.16 -18.70 -3.18
N ILE A 156 -9.94 -18.17 -3.29
CA ILE A 156 -9.43 -17.56 -4.51
C ILE A 156 -8.15 -18.27 -4.92
N ASN A 157 -8.27 -19.25 -5.81
CA ASN A 157 -7.11 -19.86 -6.45
C ASN A 157 -6.52 -18.89 -7.47
N ILE A 158 -5.57 -18.04 -6.99
CA ILE A 158 -4.96 -16.97 -7.81
C ILE A 158 -4.04 -17.50 -8.91
N SER A 159 -3.54 -18.74 -8.80
CA SER A 159 -2.60 -19.32 -9.76
C SER A 159 -3.19 -19.48 -11.18
N GLN A 160 -4.51 -19.54 -11.30
CA GLN A 160 -5.21 -19.59 -12.60
C GLN A 160 -5.27 -18.22 -13.32
N TYR A 161 -4.94 -17.12 -12.65
CA TYR A 161 -5.03 -15.75 -13.20
C TYR A 161 -3.64 -15.17 -13.50
N LYS A 162 -2.92 -15.79 -14.46
CA LYS A 162 -1.52 -15.49 -14.78
C LYS A 162 -1.24 -14.03 -15.18
N ASN A 163 -2.26 -13.31 -15.68
CA ASN A 163 -2.13 -11.92 -16.15
C ASN A 163 -2.52 -10.88 -15.09
N ILE A 164 -2.71 -11.30 -13.84
CA ILE A 164 -3.09 -10.44 -12.72
C ILE A 164 -2.03 -10.54 -11.62
N ASN A 165 -1.59 -9.40 -11.14
CA ASN A 165 -0.71 -9.33 -9.98
C ASN A 165 -1.53 -9.20 -8.71
N PHE A 166 -1.47 -10.21 -7.86
CA PHE A 166 -2.18 -10.21 -6.59
C PHE A 166 -1.30 -9.70 -5.44
N ILE A 167 -1.89 -8.87 -4.58
CA ILE A 167 -1.29 -8.37 -3.34
C ILE A 167 -2.09 -8.94 -2.18
N ALA A 168 -1.42 -9.58 -1.23
CA ALA A 168 -2.08 -10.09 -0.02
C ALA A 168 -2.09 -9.03 1.08
N ALA A 169 -3.22 -8.87 1.80
CA ALA A 169 -3.31 -7.95 2.91
C ALA A 169 -4.21 -8.49 4.03
N GLY A 170 -3.94 -8.10 5.28
CA GLY A 170 -4.75 -8.47 6.44
C GLY A 170 -3.99 -9.30 7.48
N GLY A 171 -3.45 -8.63 8.51
CA GLY A 171 -2.76 -9.26 9.63
C GLY A 171 -1.48 -10.02 9.28
N LEU A 172 -0.77 -9.56 8.23
CA LEU A 172 0.47 -10.18 7.74
C LEU A 172 1.70 -9.51 8.34
N SER A 173 2.74 -10.32 8.54
CA SER A 173 4.07 -9.94 9.00
C SER A 173 5.14 -10.19 7.92
N ILE A 174 6.34 -9.69 8.13
CA ILE A 174 7.47 -9.92 7.22
C ILE A 174 7.79 -11.42 7.05
N SER A 175 7.50 -12.24 8.06
CA SER A 175 7.72 -13.70 8.02
C SER A 175 6.75 -14.44 7.10
N ASP A 176 5.65 -13.79 6.69
CA ASP A 176 4.64 -14.40 5.80
C ASP A 176 5.03 -14.30 4.31
N ILE A 177 6.04 -13.49 3.95
CA ILE A 177 6.46 -13.30 2.56
C ILE A 177 6.71 -14.62 1.81
N PRO A 178 7.50 -15.58 2.34
CA PRO A 178 7.79 -16.82 1.60
C PRO A 178 6.52 -17.61 1.26
N LEU A 179 5.59 -17.70 2.22
CA LEU A 179 4.33 -18.40 2.04
C LEU A 179 3.50 -17.75 0.93
N TYR A 180 3.26 -16.43 1.03
CA TYR A 180 2.41 -15.76 0.04
C TYR A 180 3.04 -15.71 -1.36
N LYS A 181 4.37 -15.61 -1.45
CA LYS A 181 5.09 -15.78 -2.73
C LYS A 181 4.87 -17.17 -3.32
N SER A 182 4.96 -18.24 -2.53
CA SER A 182 4.72 -19.61 -3.01
C SER A 182 3.28 -19.84 -3.47
N LEU A 183 2.31 -19.11 -2.91
CA LEU A 183 0.92 -19.09 -3.33
C LEU A 183 0.67 -18.24 -4.59
N GLY A 184 1.67 -17.53 -5.12
CA GLY A 184 1.59 -16.74 -6.34
C GLY A 184 1.31 -15.25 -6.14
N TYR A 185 1.24 -14.75 -4.90
CA TYR A 185 1.16 -13.31 -4.63
C TYR A 185 2.46 -12.60 -4.97
N LYS A 186 2.37 -11.43 -5.56
CA LYS A 186 3.54 -10.61 -5.91
C LYS A 186 4.09 -9.84 -4.72
N ALA A 187 3.21 -9.38 -3.83
CA ALA A 187 3.60 -8.65 -2.62
C ALA A 187 2.57 -8.87 -1.51
N ILE A 188 2.96 -8.49 -0.30
CA ILE A 188 2.06 -8.41 0.86
C ILE A 188 2.00 -6.98 1.41
N VAL A 189 0.90 -6.63 2.10
CA VAL A 189 0.81 -5.38 2.88
C VAL A 189 0.99 -5.72 4.35
N ILE A 190 2.00 -5.12 4.97
CA ILE A 190 2.32 -5.26 6.39
C ILE A 190 1.82 -3.99 7.10
N GLY A 191 0.77 -4.14 7.91
CA GLY A 191 0.24 -3.05 8.74
C GLY A 191 0.76 -3.15 10.18
N ASP A 192 -0.14 -3.27 11.15
CA ASP A 192 0.17 -3.27 12.59
C ASP A 192 1.26 -4.27 12.99
N MET A 193 1.34 -5.41 12.29
CA MET A 193 2.38 -6.43 12.50
C MET A 193 3.79 -5.98 12.10
N GLY A 194 3.90 -4.86 11.38
CA GLY A 194 5.18 -4.23 11.02
C GLY A 194 5.74 -3.31 12.11
N PHE A 195 5.01 -3.14 13.21
CA PHE A 195 5.37 -2.20 14.27
C PHE A 195 5.39 -2.87 15.64
N LYS A 196 6.36 -2.48 16.47
CA LYS A 196 6.48 -2.83 17.88
C LYS A 196 6.77 -1.58 18.68
N ASN A 197 5.93 -1.25 19.66
CA ASN A 197 6.09 -0.05 20.50
C ASN A 197 6.29 1.23 19.67
N ASN A 198 5.46 1.43 18.65
CA ASN A 198 5.50 2.54 17.70
C ASN A 198 6.80 2.65 16.86
N LYS A 199 7.64 1.61 16.87
CA LYS A 199 8.82 1.49 16.01
C LYS A 199 8.63 0.37 15.01
N ILE A 200 9.34 0.43 13.90
CA ILE A 200 9.33 -0.65 12.91
C ILE A 200 9.89 -1.92 13.53
N ASP A 201 9.25 -3.07 13.26
CA ASP A 201 9.71 -4.37 13.74
C ASP A 201 11.15 -4.62 13.24
N PRO A 202 12.12 -4.88 14.13
CA PRO A 202 13.50 -5.15 13.76
C PRO A 202 13.66 -6.25 12.70
N LYS A 203 12.73 -7.20 12.62
CA LYS A 203 12.73 -8.24 11.59
C LYS A 203 12.63 -7.70 10.17
N ILE A 204 12.01 -6.52 9.98
CA ILE A 204 11.96 -5.84 8.68
C ILE A 204 13.38 -5.41 8.27
N TYR A 205 14.12 -4.78 9.19
CA TYR A 205 15.51 -4.40 8.92
C TYR A 205 16.43 -5.59 8.70
N GLU A 206 16.24 -6.69 9.43
CA GLU A 206 16.96 -7.94 9.20
C GLU A 206 16.68 -8.50 7.80
N TRP A 207 15.43 -8.48 7.37
CA TRP A 207 15.03 -8.91 6.04
C TRP A 207 15.66 -8.04 4.94
N LEU A 208 15.64 -6.72 5.09
CA LEU A 208 16.24 -5.78 4.13
C LEU A 208 17.76 -5.99 4.01
N ARG A 209 18.46 -6.21 5.11
CA ARG A 209 19.92 -6.49 5.10
C ARG A 209 20.27 -7.77 4.37
N ARG A 210 19.50 -8.84 4.56
CA ARG A 210 19.74 -10.13 3.88
C ARG A 210 19.56 -10.07 2.37
N ARG A 211 18.77 -9.13 1.88
CA ARG A 211 18.54 -8.94 0.46
C ARG A 211 19.71 -8.20 -0.23
N SER A 212 20.42 -7.39 0.51
CA SER A 212 21.52 -6.55 -0.01
C SER A 212 22.85 -7.33 -0.10
N ASN A 213 22.89 -8.55 0.44
CA ASN A 213 24.00 -9.50 0.32
C ASN A 213 23.68 -10.61 -0.71
#